data_0a4d718afd9527044f29713f79f2e209
#
_entry.id   0a4d718afd9527044f29713f79f2e209
#
_cell.length_a   1.000
_cell.length_b   1.000
_cell.length_c   1.000
_cell.angle_alpha   90.00
_cell.angle_beta   90.00
_cell.angle_gamma   90.00
#
_symmetry.space_group_name_H-M   'P 1'
#
loop_
_entity.id
_entity.type
_entity.pdbx_description
1 polymer ?
#
loop_
_entity_poly.entity_id
_entity_poly.type
_entity_poly.pdbx_seq_one_letter_code
_entity_poly.pdbx_strand_id
1 'polypeptide(L)'
;MKSDIPQKKTVLRLYNDNFQNYKRYNIPKAQLVIADIPYNIGINAYASSPEWYVKGDNKNGASRKAGKAFFGTDTNFNIAEYFHFCNRLLKKEPKEKGKAPCMIVFCSFQQLNTVIEYARRYGFRNYIPLVFCKNYSAQVLKSNMKIVGATEYGLVLYRDKLPKFRNDGNMVLNWFLWERDGKNIPRIHPTQKPIKLLKQLISIYTDPGDVVIDPCAGSGTTLRAAYELGRSSYGFESVKSFCEAAWERLLPGAMAYRPAEIAEQTSLFVEG
;
A
#
# COMPACT_ATOMS: atom_id res chain seq x y z
N MET A 1 7.10 -27.60 28.52
CA MET A 1 6.76 -26.27 29.06
C MET A 1 6.78 -25.28 27.91
N LYS A 2 5.61 -24.89 27.38
CA LYS A 2 5.51 -23.79 26.43
C LYS A 2 5.68 -22.51 27.23
N SER A 3 6.75 -21.75 26.95
CA SER A 3 6.97 -20.46 27.58
C SER A 3 5.86 -19.52 27.14
N ASP A 4 5.01 -19.09 28.07
CA ASP A 4 4.06 -17.99 27.90
C ASP A 4 4.86 -16.68 27.69
N ILE A 5 5.29 -16.44 26.45
CA ILE A 5 5.77 -15.13 26.06
C ILE A 5 4.51 -14.25 25.99
N PRO A 6 4.40 -13.19 26.80
CA PRO A 6 3.23 -12.32 26.74
C PRO A 6 3.08 -11.78 25.32
N GLN A 7 2.00 -12.15 24.65
CA GLN A 7 1.68 -11.62 23.32
C GLN A 7 1.56 -10.10 23.44
N LYS A 8 2.51 -9.39 22.86
CA LYS A 8 2.49 -7.93 22.80
C LYS A 8 1.20 -7.49 22.12
N LYS A 9 0.36 -6.73 22.84
CA LYS A 9 -0.93 -6.27 22.32
C LYS A 9 -0.75 -5.58 20.98
N THR A 10 -1.41 -6.08 19.94
CA THR A 10 -1.41 -5.49 18.60
C THR A 10 -2.09 -4.11 18.63
N VAL A 11 -1.48 -3.13 18.01
CA VAL A 11 -1.93 -1.75 18.00
C VAL A 11 -2.32 -1.34 16.59
N LEU A 12 -3.45 -0.65 16.44
CA LEU A 12 -3.88 0.01 15.21
C LEU A 12 -4.07 1.50 15.49
N ARG A 13 -3.41 2.35 14.71
CA ARG A 13 -3.52 3.81 14.81
C ARG A 13 -3.56 4.44 13.42
N LEU A 14 -4.57 5.21 13.15
CA LEU A 14 -4.69 6.08 11.99
C LEU A 14 -4.79 7.52 12.49
N TYR A 15 -3.86 8.37 12.04
CA TYR A 15 -3.79 9.77 12.41
C TYR A 15 -4.35 10.64 11.28
N ASN A 16 -5.28 11.54 11.61
CA ASN A 16 -5.71 12.57 10.68
C ASN A 16 -4.67 13.70 10.68
N ASP A 17 -3.57 13.47 10.01
CA ASP A 17 -2.46 14.42 9.89
C ASP A 17 -1.61 14.08 8.66
N ASN A 18 -0.72 15.00 8.29
CA ASN A 18 0.32 14.72 7.32
C ASN A 18 1.47 13.93 7.97
N PHE A 19 1.99 12.92 7.26
CA PHE A 19 3.12 12.11 7.75
C PHE A 19 4.37 12.95 8.09
N GLN A 20 4.53 14.14 7.53
CA GLN A 20 5.60 15.09 7.84
C GLN A 20 5.60 15.49 9.33
N ASN A 21 4.43 15.45 9.97
CA ASN A 21 4.24 15.75 11.38
C ASN A 21 4.53 14.55 12.32
N TYR A 22 5.08 13.45 11.82
CA TYR A 22 5.27 12.19 12.55
C TYR A 22 5.97 12.34 13.92
N LYS A 23 6.79 13.37 14.10
CA LYS A 23 7.50 13.63 15.36
C LYS A 23 6.56 13.94 16.54
N ARG A 24 5.31 14.33 16.25
CA ARG A 24 4.27 14.56 17.28
C ARG A 24 3.74 13.26 17.88
N TYR A 25 4.04 12.12 17.22
CA TYR A 25 3.49 10.83 17.57
C TYR A 25 4.60 9.87 17.98
N ASN A 26 4.34 9.08 19.03
CA ASN A 26 5.28 8.07 19.47
C ASN A 26 5.11 6.78 18.66
N ILE A 27 5.67 6.75 17.44
CA ILE A 27 5.56 5.64 16.50
C ILE A 27 6.81 4.76 16.61
N PRO A 28 6.66 3.45 16.91
CA PRO A 28 7.79 2.54 16.94
C PRO A 28 8.37 2.31 15.55
N LYS A 29 9.64 1.87 15.49
CA LYS A 29 10.31 1.56 14.21
C LYS A 29 9.65 0.39 13.50
N ALA A 30 9.40 0.55 12.20
CA ALA A 30 8.73 -0.42 11.35
C ALA A 30 9.68 -1.48 10.79
N GLN A 31 9.15 -2.68 10.63
CA GLN A 31 9.73 -3.73 9.79
C GLN A 31 9.42 -3.49 8.32
N LEU A 32 8.22 -2.98 8.04
CA LEU A 32 7.74 -2.68 6.71
C LEU A 32 7.09 -1.29 6.68
N VAL A 33 7.48 -0.46 5.72
CA VAL A 33 6.68 0.68 5.28
C VAL A 33 6.03 0.28 3.95
N ILE A 34 4.72 0.42 3.84
CA ILE A 34 3.98 0.14 2.61
C ILE A 34 3.07 1.31 2.32
N ALA A 35 3.18 1.90 1.14
CA ALA A 35 2.46 3.12 0.79
C ALA A 35 2.06 3.15 -0.68
N ASP A 36 0.86 3.64 -0.92
CA ASP A 36 0.39 4.08 -2.22
C ASP A 36 0.63 5.59 -2.31
N ILE A 37 1.79 5.97 -2.87
CA ILE A 37 2.12 7.39 -2.96
C ILE A 37 1.25 8.09 -4.01
N PRO A 38 0.93 9.39 -3.86
CA PRO A 38 0.25 10.16 -4.88
C PRO A 38 0.97 10.09 -6.22
N TYR A 39 0.20 9.80 -7.28
CA TYR A 39 0.80 9.58 -8.61
C TYR A 39 1.16 10.88 -9.33
N ASN A 40 0.77 12.04 -8.77
CA ASN A 40 0.98 13.36 -9.34
C ASN A 40 0.48 13.50 -10.79
N ILE A 41 -0.58 12.76 -11.14
CA ILE A 41 -1.18 12.76 -12.47
C ILE A 41 -2.26 13.83 -12.64
N GLY A 42 -2.63 14.51 -11.56
CA GLY A 42 -3.56 15.64 -11.55
C GLY A 42 -4.90 15.32 -12.23
N ILE A 43 -5.29 16.17 -13.19
CA ILE A 43 -6.55 16.03 -13.93
C ILE A 43 -6.63 14.78 -14.81
N ASN A 44 -5.51 14.12 -15.08
CA ASN A 44 -5.45 12.87 -15.82
C ASN A 44 -5.76 11.63 -14.98
N ALA A 45 -6.04 11.80 -13.69
CA ALA A 45 -6.30 10.70 -12.75
C ALA A 45 -7.43 9.78 -13.20
N TYR A 46 -8.46 10.30 -13.82
CA TYR A 46 -9.55 9.52 -14.38
C TYR A 46 -9.36 9.17 -15.85
N ALA A 47 -8.19 9.41 -16.40
CA ALA A 47 -7.68 9.02 -17.70
C ALA A 47 -8.69 9.08 -18.83
N SER A 48 -9.54 10.01 -18.77
CA SER A 48 -10.53 10.24 -19.78
C SER A 48 -10.09 11.43 -20.56
N SER A 49 -9.29 11.19 -21.60
CA SER A 49 -9.15 12.22 -22.62
C SER A 49 -10.56 12.71 -22.97
N PRO A 50 -10.82 14.03 -23.00
CA PRO A 50 -12.09 14.56 -23.51
C PRO A 50 -12.45 13.98 -24.88
N GLU A 51 -11.46 13.66 -25.72
CA GLU A 51 -11.63 13.01 -27.02
C GLU A 51 -12.24 11.61 -26.94
N TRP A 52 -11.95 10.85 -25.89
CA TRP A 52 -12.57 9.53 -25.66
C TRP A 52 -14.07 9.64 -25.47
N TYR A 53 -14.54 10.68 -24.80
CA TYR A 53 -15.95 10.84 -24.47
C TYR A 53 -16.71 11.68 -25.49
N VAL A 54 -16.07 12.64 -26.15
CA VAL A 54 -16.72 13.54 -27.09
C VAL A 54 -16.76 12.94 -28.51
N LYS A 55 -15.74 12.16 -28.90
CA LYS A 55 -15.61 11.57 -30.23
C LYS A 55 -15.50 10.03 -30.24
N GLY A 56 -15.53 9.39 -29.06
CA GLY A 56 -15.37 7.95 -28.93
C GLY A 56 -16.70 7.18 -28.93
N ASP A 57 -16.59 5.84 -28.87
CA ASP A 57 -17.71 4.92 -28.90
C ASP A 57 -18.60 4.95 -27.64
N ASN A 58 -18.27 5.76 -26.65
CA ASN A 58 -19.05 5.83 -25.41
C ASN A 58 -20.23 6.79 -25.58
N LYS A 59 -21.35 6.25 -26.03
CA LYS A 59 -22.61 6.96 -26.19
C LYS A 59 -23.17 7.60 -24.91
N ASN A 60 -22.66 7.21 -23.75
CA ASN A 60 -23.11 7.69 -22.43
C ASN A 60 -22.39 8.98 -21.98
N GLY A 61 -21.53 9.55 -22.80
CA GLY A 61 -20.81 10.80 -22.52
C GLY A 61 -19.68 10.66 -21.50
N ALA A 62 -19.03 11.76 -21.22
CA ALA A 62 -17.93 11.83 -20.24
C ALA A 62 -18.44 11.51 -18.82
N SER A 63 -17.67 10.73 -18.09
CA SER A 63 -17.87 10.62 -16.64
C SER A 63 -17.88 12.02 -16.03
N ARG A 64 -18.76 12.29 -15.04
CA ARG A 64 -18.76 13.55 -14.27
C ARG A 64 -17.41 13.84 -13.59
N LYS A 65 -16.52 12.85 -13.56
CA LYS A 65 -15.17 12.92 -12.98
C LYS A 65 -14.08 13.16 -14.04
N ALA A 66 -14.42 13.12 -15.34
CA ALA A 66 -13.46 13.39 -16.40
C ALA A 66 -12.88 14.80 -16.26
N GLY A 67 -11.56 14.93 -16.42
CA GLY A 67 -10.86 16.20 -16.24
C GLY A 67 -10.73 16.70 -14.79
N LYS A 68 -11.04 15.86 -13.80
CA LYS A 68 -10.84 16.18 -12.38
C LYS A 68 -9.71 15.34 -11.80
N ALA A 69 -8.90 15.94 -10.94
CA ALA A 69 -7.95 15.18 -10.12
C ALA A 69 -8.71 14.31 -9.10
N PHE A 70 -8.11 13.21 -8.68
CA PHE A 70 -8.66 12.39 -7.58
C PHE A 70 -8.73 13.20 -6.29
N PHE A 71 -7.68 13.97 -6.02
CA PHE A 71 -7.53 14.80 -4.82
C PHE A 71 -6.75 16.06 -5.15
N GLY A 72 -6.98 17.15 -4.41
CA GLY A 72 -6.15 18.35 -4.49
C GLY A 72 -4.70 18.12 -4.03
N THR A 73 -4.44 17.03 -3.29
CA THR A 73 -3.11 16.63 -2.81
C THR A 73 -2.30 15.81 -3.82
N ASP A 74 -2.89 15.39 -4.95
CA ASP A 74 -2.22 14.53 -5.95
C ASP A 74 -1.18 15.29 -6.79
N THR A 75 -1.05 16.60 -6.64
CA THR A 75 -0.13 17.44 -7.42
C THR A 75 1.11 17.90 -6.67
N ASN A 76 1.15 17.79 -5.35
CA ASN A 76 2.19 18.40 -4.50
C ASN A 76 2.87 17.40 -3.56
N PHE A 77 2.89 16.13 -3.89
CA PHE A 77 3.57 15.13 -3.07
C PHE A 77 5.09 15.30 -3.12
N ASN A 78 5.71 15.55 -1.95
CA ASN A 78 7.15 15.69 -1.84
C ASN A 78 7.81 14.33 -1.56
N ILE A 79 8.36 13.73 -2.61
CA ILE A 79 9.02 12.42 -2.54
C ILE A 79 10.27 12.41 -1.65
N ALA A 80 10.99 13.54 -1.53
CA ALA A 80 12.16 13.64 -0.67
C ALA A 80 11.77 13.53 0.81
N GLU A 81 10.71 14.22 1.22
CA GLU A 81 10.18 14.15 2.59
C GLU A 81 9.61 12.78 2.91
N TYR A 82 8.96 12.13 1.93
CA TYR A 82 8.51 10.74 2.05
C TYR A 82 9.69 9.81 2.36
N PHE A 83 10.78 9.87 1.60
CA PHE A 83 11.96 9.04 1.86
C PHE A 83 12.65 9.41 3.16
N HIS A 84 12.67 10.69 3.54
CA HIS A 84 13.16 11.12 4.85
C HIS A 84 12.37 10.46 5.99
N PHE A 85 11.04 10.54 5.92
CA PHE A 85 10.14 9.89 6.88
C PHE A 85 10.41 8.38 6.97
N CYS A 86 10.42 7.68 5.83
CA CYS A 86 10.64 6.25 5.79
C CYS A 86 12.00 5.84 6.36
N ASN A 87 13.07 6.57 5.99
CA ASN A 87 14.42 6.33 6.50
C ASN A 87 14.49 6.50 8.03
N ARG A 88 13.72 7.44 8.57
CA ARG A 88 13.66 7.68 10.02
C ARG A 88 12.85 6.62 10.76
N LEU A 89 11.79 6.10 10.18
CA LEU A 89 10.87 5.20 10.88
C LEU A 89 11.13 3.71 10.60
N LEU A 90 11.89 3.34 9.60
CA LEU A 90 12.33 1.96 9.44
C LEU A 90 13.35 1.55 10.53
N LYS A 91 13.30 0.29 10.94
CA LYS A 91 14.33 -0.32 11.77
C LYS A 91 15.71 -0.19 11.13
N LYS A 92 16.76 -0.23 11.95
CA LYS A 92 18.11 -0.45 11.45
C LYS A 92 18.25 -1.87 10.92
N GLU A 93 19.14 -2.08 9.97
CA GLU A 93 19.45 -3.43 9.49
C GLU A 93 20.09 -4.26 10.60
N PRO A 94 19.54 -5.44 10.90
CA PRO A 94 20.12 -6.33 11.90
C PRO A 94 21.42 -6.98 11.38
N LYS A 95 22.20 -7.59 12.28
CA LYS A 95 23.38 -8.38 11.88
C LYS A 95 22.98 -9.62 11.07
N GLU A 96 21.85 -10.22 11.42
CA GLU A 96 21.33 -11.43 10.80
C GLU A 96 20.84 -11.18 9.36
N LYS A 97 21.22 -12.10 8.44
CA LYS A 97 20.77 -12.05 7.05
C LYS A 97 19.28 -12.39 6.93
N GLY A 98 18.60 -11.80 5.95
CA GLY A 98 17.19 -12.10 5.69
C GLY A 98 16.23 -11.63 6.79
N LYS A 99 16.62 -10.63 7.57
CA LYS A 99 15.81 -10.02 8.64
C LYS A 99 15.72 -8.49 8.52
N ALA A 100 16.29 -7.92 7.46
CA ALA A 100 16.28 -6.47 7.29
C ALA A 100 14.86 -5.94 7.05
N PRO A 101 14.58 -4.68 7.42
CA PRO A 101 13.36 -4.00 7.06
C PRO A 101 13.38 -3.60 5.58
N CYS A 102 12.19 -3.40 5.01
CA CYS A 102 12.04 -2.90 3.65
C CYS A 102 10.87 -1.93 3.51
N MET A 103 10.75 -1.37 2.31
CA MET A 103 9.61 -0.56 1.90
C MET A 103 8.93 -1.20 0.69
N ILE A 104 7.61 -1.08 0.60
CA ILE A 104 6.85 -1.34 -0.62
C ILE A 104 6.20 -0.02 -1.03
N VAL A 105 6.52 0.45 -2.21
CA VAL A 105 6.01 1.73 -2.74
C VAL A 105 5.21 1.44 -3.99
N PHE A 106 3.90 1.67 -3.95
CA PHE A 106 3.08 1.72 -5.15
C PHE A 106 3.25 3.10 -5.77
N CYS A 107 3.47 3.13 -7.07
CA CYS A 107 3.66 4.37 -7.81
C CYS A 107 3.23 4.20 -9.28
N SER A 108 3.04 5.29 -9.98
CA SER A 108 2.78 5.24 -11.43
C SER A 108 4.02 4.75 -12.20
N PHE A 109 3.80 4.23 -13.39
CA PHE A 109 4.90 3.82 -14.27
C PHE A 109 5.92 4.95 -14.51
N GLN A 110 5.42 6.18 -14.69
CA GLN A 110 6.25 7.36 -14.91
C GLN A 110 7.11 7.74 -13.70
N GLN A 111 6.66 7.38 -12.48
CA GLN A 111 7.39 7.70 -11.26
C GLN A 111 8.47 6.68 -10.90
N LEU A 112 8.51 5.49 -11.53
CA LEU A 112 9.43 4.42 -11.15
C LEU A 112 10.89 4.89 -11.07
N ASN A 113 11.39 5.58 -12.09
CA ASN A 113 12.77 6.07 -12.11
C ASN A 113 13.02 7.11 -11.02
N THR A 114 12.09 8.02 -10.81
CA THR A 114 12.18 9.03 -9.74
C THR A 114 12.20 8.38 -8.37
N VAL A 115 11.34 7.40 -8.12
CA VAL A 115 11.31 6.63 -6.86
C VAL A 115 12.64 5.92 -6.62
N ILE A 116 13.21 5.26 -7.63
CA ILE A 116 14.51 4.57 -7.54
C ILE A 116 15.64 5.58 -7.25
N GLU A 117 15.64 6.73 -7.92
CA GLU A 117 16.66 7.76 -7.71
C GLU A 117 16.64 8.30 -6.28
N TYR A 118 15.45 8.68 -5.78
CA TYR A 118 15.32 9.15 -4.40
C TYR A 118 15.60 8.04 -3.39
N ALA A 119 15.19 6.80 -3.64
CA ALA A 119 15.52 5.66 -2.79
C ALA A 119 17.04 5.54 -2.59
N ARG A 120 17.82 5.63 -3.66
CA ARG A 120 19.29 5.58 -3.61
C ARG A 120 19.89 6.70 -2.78
N ARG A 121 19.36 7.94 -2.89
CA ARG A 121 19.82 9.10 -2.09
C ARG A 121 19.64 8.88 -0.59
N TYR A 122 18.63 8.07 -0.19
CA TYR A 122 18.35 7.72 1.20
C TYR A 122 18.91 6.35 1.62
N GLY A 123 19.81 5.77 0.81
CA GLY A 123 20.52 4.53 1.12
C GLY A 123 19.81 3.24 0.76
N PHE A 124 18.63 3.30 0.11
CA PHE A 124 17.95 2.12 -0.44
C PHE A 124 18.49 1.84 -1.83
N ARG A 125 19.56 1.04 -1.89
CA ARG A 125 20.32 0.80 -3.12
C ARG A 125 19.75 -0.31 -3.99
N ASN A 126 18.95 -1.18 -3.39
CA ASN A 126 18.41 -2.38 -4.03
C ASN A 126 16.88 -2.27 -4.17
N TYR A 127 16.37 -2.84 -5.26
CA TYR A 127 14.93 -2.88 -5.49
C TYR A 127 14.50 -4.16 -6.21
N ILE A 128 13.24 -4.54 -6.01
CA ILE A 128 12.54 -5.59 -6.75
C ILE A 128 11.31 -4.95 -7.37
N PRO A 129 11.13 -4.98 -8.71
CA PRO A 129 9.91 -4.47 -9.33
C PRO A 129 8.74 -5.41 -9.07
N LEU A 130 7.58 -4.83 -8.76
CA LEU A 130 6.33 -5.53 -8.60
C LEU A 130 5.32 -5.05 -9.65
N VAL A 131 4.53 -5.99 -10.17
CA VAL A 131 3.42 -5.71 -11.08
C VAL A 131 2.13 -6.23 -10.48
N PHE A 132 1.10 -5.41 -10.46
CA PHE A 132 -0.21 -5.77 -9.95
C PHE A 132 -1.19 -5.84 -11.11
N CYS A 133 -1.68 -7.04 -11.41
CA CYS A 133 -2.57 -7.31 -12.53
C CYS A 133 -4.03 -7.27 -12.08
N LYS A 134 -4.81 -6.36 -12.65
CA LYS A 134 -6.25 -6.23 -12.40
C LYS A 134 -7.04 -7.07 -13.40
N ASN A 135 -8.10 -7.70 -12.95
CA ASN A 135 -9.06 -8.36 -13.83
C ASN A 135 -10.11 -7.39 -14.40
N TYR A 136 -9.86 -6.09 -14.31
CA TYR A 136 -10.72 -5.03 -14.83
C TYR A 136 -9.88 -3.83 -15.27
N SER A 137 -10.40 -3.05 -16.21
CA SER A 137 -9.77 -1.79 -16.61
C SER A 137 -10.09 -0.69 -15.60
N ALA A 138 -9.05 0.02 -15.18
CA ALA A 138 -9.16 1.20 -14.32
C ALA A 138 -8.83 2.50 -15.04
N GLN A 139 -8.15 2.43 -16.18
CA GLN A 139 -7.61 3.59 -16.86
C GLN A 139 -7.55 3.38 -18.37
N VAL A 140 -7.92 4.39 -19.14
CA VAL A 140 -7.67 4.42 -20.58
C VAL A 140 -6.25 4.93 -20.83
N LEU A 141 -5.43 4.14 -21.49
CA LEU A 141 -4.05 4.50 -21.84
C LEU A 141 -3.97 5.21 -23.18
N LYS A 142 -4.72 4.73 -24.17
CA LYS A 142 -4.80 5.32 -25.50
C LYS A 142 -6.21 5.14 -26.08
N SER A 143 -6.98 6.20 -26.09
CA SER A 143 -8.40 6.18 -26.47
C SER A 143 -8.64 5.70 -27.90
N ASN A 144 -7.94 6.32 -28.88
CA ASN A 144 -8.12 6.00 -30.30
C ASN A 144 -7.76 4.56 -30.66
N MET A 145 -6.94 3.89 -29.85
CA MET A 145 -6.55 2.49 -30.01
C MET A 145 -7.34 1.56 -29.10
N LYS A 146 -8.24 2.06 -28.27
CA LYS A 146 -8.99 1.31 -27.27
C LYS A 146 -8.11 0.53 -26.29
N ILE A 147 -6.87 1.02 -26.05
CA ILE A 147 -5.95 0.41 -25.09
C ILE A 147 -6.27 0.93 -23.70
N VAL A 148 -6.51 -0.02 -22.79
CA VAL A 148 -6.87 0.25 -21.40
C VAL A 148 -5.83 -0.35 -20.44
N GLY A 149 -5.59 0.35 -19.33
CA GLY A 149 -4.67 -0.10 -18.29
C GLY A 149 -5.32 -1.10 -17.35
N ALA A 150 -4.66 -2.23 -17.16
CA ALA A 150 -5.05 -3.25 -16.19
C ALA A 150 -3.91 -3.57 -15.22
N THR A 151 -2.84 -2.77 -15.20
CA THR A 151 -1.70 -2.98 -14.32
C THR A 151 -1.44 -1.78 -13.44
N GLU A 152 -0.93 -2.04 -12.24
CA GLU A 152 -0.26 -1.05 -11.39
C GLU A 152 1.14 -1.55 -11.07
N TYR A 153 1.98 -0.65 -10.60
CA TYR A 153 3.39 -0.91 -10.38
C TYR A 153 3.78 -0.59 -8.95
N GLY A 154 4.82 -1.25 -8.49
CA GLY A 154 5.43 -0.96 -7.21
C GLY A 154 6.86 -1.45 -7.16
N LEU A 155 7.53 -1.06 -6.08
CA LEU A 155 8.91 -1.43 -5.82
C LEU A 155 9.03 -1.91 -4.38
N VAL A 156 9.69 -3.06 -4.17
CA VAL A 156 10.27 -3.36 -2.86
C VAL A 156 11.63 -2.71 -2.81
N LEU A 157 11.84 -1.82 -1.85
CA LEU A 157 13.09 -1.07 -1.68
C LEU A 157 13.78 -1.51 -0.40
N TYR A 158 15.07 -1.80 -0.46
CA TYR A 158 15.86 -2.18 0.70
C TYR A 158 17.31 -1.68 0.59
N ARG A 159 18.00 -1.64 1.73
CA ARG A 159 19.38 -1.13 1.82
C ARG A 159 20.37 -2.18 1.33
N ASP A 160 21.32 -2.58 2.17
CA ASP A 160 22.41 -3.49 1.78
C ASP A 160 22.08 -4.95 2.09
N LYS A 161 21.29 -5.20 3.15
CA LYS A 161 20.94 -6.54 3.58
C LYS A 161 19.59 -6.99 3.04
N LEU A 162 19.49 -8.29 2.72
CA LEU A 162 18.24 -8.89 2.27
C LEU A 162 17.13 -8.67 3.28
N PRO A 163 15.97 -8.21 2.83
CA PRO A 163 14.80 -8.02 3.68
C PRO A 163 14.32 -9.34 4.27
N LYS A 164 13.56 -9.26 5.35
CA LYS A 164 12.78 -10.41 5.83
C LYS A 164 11.91 -10.90 4.69
N PHE A 165 11.95 -12.21 4.47
CA PHE A 165 11.20 -12.84 3.39
C PHE A 165 10.69 -14.20 3.83
N ARG A 166 9.37 -14.38 3.75
CA ARG A 166 8.68 -15.62 4.12
C ARG A 166 7.97 -16.17 2.89
N ASN A 167 8.47 -17.28 2.39
CA ASN A 167 7.91 -17.95 1.22
C ASN A 167 7.87 -19.48 1.39
N ASP A 168 8.22 -19.99 2.59
CA ASP A 168 8.26 -21.40 2.92
C ASP A 168 9.08 -22.25 1.89
N GLY A 169 10.13 -21.64 1.34
CA GLY A 169 11.00 -22.25 0.31
C GLY A 169 10.44 -22.19 -1.11
N ASN A 170 9.25 -21.65 -1.32
CA ASN A 170 8.64 -21.55 -2.65
C ASN A 170 9.09 -20.29 -3.40
N MET A 171 9.09 -20.36 -4.73
CA MET A 171 9.31 -19.18 -5.56
C MET A 171 8.08 -18.27 -5.50
N VAL A 172 8.32 -16.97 -5.37
CA VAL A 172 7.27 -15.94 -5.42
C VAL A 172 7.47 -15.13 -6.70
N LEU A 173 6.45 -15.11 -7.52
CA LEU A 173 6.45 -14.29 -8.73
C LEU A 173 6.36 -12.81 -8.33
N ASN A 174 7.00 -11.95 -9.12
CA ASN A 174 6.98 -10.51 -8.89
C ASN A 174 5.69 -9.81 -9.42
N TRP A 175 4.69 -10.60 -9.81
CA TRP A 175 3.37 -10.09 -10.16
C TRP A 175 2.30 -10.69 -9.26
N PHE A 176 1.25 -9.90 -8.98
CA PHE A 176 0.17 -10.25 -8.06
C PHE A 176 -1.18 -9.95 -8.70
N LEU A 177 -2.17 -10.83 -8.45
CA LEU A 177 -3.54 -10.55 -8.82
C LEU A 177 -4.11 -9.44 -7.92
N TRP A 178 -4.71 -8.46 -8.56
CA TRP A 178 -5.47 -7.42 -7.90
C TRP A 178 -6.97 -7.69 -8.10
N GLU A 179 -7.51 -8.47 -7.21
CA GLU A 179 -8.95 -8.71 -7.15
C GLU A 179 -9.61 -7.69 -6.23
N ARG A 180 -10.77 -7.19 -6.61
CA ARG A 180 -11.54 -6.29 -5.75
C ARG A 180 -12.00 -7.03 -4.50
N ASP A 181 -12.01 -6.32 -3.38
CA ASP A 181 -12.61 -6.84 -2.15
C ASP A 181 -14.10 -7.16 -2.36
N GLY A 182 -14.61 -8.14 -1.64
CA GLY A 182 -16.02 -8.50 -1.61
C GLY A 182 -16.91 -7.40 -1.01
N LYS A 183 -18.22 -7.58 -1.11
CA LYS A 183 -19.22 -6.60 -0.63
C LYS A 183 -19.17 -6.34 0.89
N ASN A 184 -18.59 -7.26 1.64
CA ASN A 184 -18.36 -7.15 3.09
C ASN A 184 -17.27 -6.14 3.48
N ILE A 185 -16.46 -5.71 2.52
CA ILE A 185 -15.43 -4.67 2.72
C ILE A 185 -15.94 -3.36 2.12
N PRO A 186 -16.24 -2.34 2.93
CA PRO A 186 -16.74 -1.07 2.43
C PRO A 186 -15.68 -0.36 1.57
N ARG A 187 -16.11 0.11 0.41
CA ARG A 187 -15.28 0.95 -0.44
C ARG A 187 -15.49 2.41 -0.06
N ILE A 188 -14.50 3.00 0.59
CA ILE A 188 -14.54 4.38 1.11
C ILE A 188 -13.59 5.31 0.38
N HIS A 189 -12.67 4.75 -0.41
CA HIS A 189 -11.68 5.51 -1.17
C HIS A 189 -11.66 5.07 -2.64
N PRO A 190 -11.54 5.98 -3.62
CA PRO A 190 -11.58 5.63 -5.05
C PRO A 190 -10.45 4.69 -5.50
N THR A 191 -9.26 4.84 -4.92
CA THR A 191 -8.07 4.04 -5.23
C THR A 191 -7.77 2.99 -4.16
N GLN A 192 -8.77 2.60 -3.35
CA GLN A 192 -8.61 1.63 -2.29
C GLN A 192 -7.98 0.32 -2.79
N LYS A 193 -6.89 -0.08 -2.15
CA LYS A 193 -6.20 -1.33 -2.43
C LYS A 193 -6.88 -2.52 -1.76
N PRO A 194 -6.95 -3.69 -2.43
CA PRO A 194 -7.60 -4.87 -1.85
C PRO A 194 -6.88 -5.36 -0.60
N ILE A 195 -7.65 -5.70 0.43
CA ILE A 195 -7.13 -6.23 1.68
C ILE A 195 -6.38 -7.54 1.46
N LYS A 196 -6.89 -8.43 0.59
CA LYS A 196 -6.24 -9.71 0.25
C LYS A 196 -4.83 -9.50 -0.29
N LEU A 197 -4.66 -8.58 -1.26
CA LEU A 197 -3.36 -8.23 -1.83
C LEU A 197 -2.40 -7.68 -0.76
N LEU A 198 -2.89 -6.76 0.07
CA LEU A 198 -2.07 -6.16 1.12
C LEU A 198 -1.66 -7.19 2.18
N LYS A 199 -2.56 -8.10 2.57
CA LYS A 199 -2.23 -9.22 3.46
C LYS A 199 -1.12 -10.10 2.88
N GLN A 200 -1.20 -10.44 1.60
CA GLN A 200 -0.18 -11.24 0.92
C GLN A 200 1.19 -10.55 0.99
N LEU A 201 1.27 -9.27 0.61
CA LEU A 201 2.54 -8.51 0.66
C LEU A 201 3.08 -8.37 2.09
N ILE A 202 2.22 -8.05 3.06
CA ILE A 202 2.62 -7.90 4.47
C ILE A 202 3.13 -9.23 5.03
N SER A 203 2.50 -10.35 4.70
CA SER A 203 2.91 -11.67 5.17
C SER A 203 4.28 -12.08 4.66
N ILE A 204 4.62 -11.71 3.43
CA ILE A 204 5.94 -12.02 2.84
C ILE A 204 7.06 -11.30 3.61
N TYR A 205 6.89 -10.05 3.98
CA TYR A 205 7.97 -9.19 4.48
C TYR A 205 7.96 -8.95 6.00
N THR A 206 7.01 -9.53 6.74
CA THR A 206 6.86 -9.32 8.18
C THR A 206 6.49 -10.61 8.92
N ASP A 207 6.70 -10.61 10.24
CA ASP A 207 6.19 -11.63 11.17
C ASP A 207 5.08 -11.04 12.04
N PRO A 208 4.19 -11.88 12.64
CA PRO A 208 3.32 -11.43 13.72
C PRO A 208 4.11 -10.71 14.81
N GLY A 209 3.56 -9.59 15.31
CA GLY A 209 4.25 -8.71 16.27
C GLY A 209 5.16 -7.65 15.67
N ASP A 210 5.48 -7.71 14.36
CA ASP A 210 6.17 -6.63 13.68
C ASP A 210 5.30 -5.37 13.55
N VAL A 211 5.93 -4.26 13.20
CA VAL A 211 5.27 -2.97 12.96
C VAL A 211 5.24 -2.67 11.45
N VAL A 212 4.07 -2.31 10.97
CA VAL A 212 3.81 -1.84 9.60
C VAL A 212 3.38 -0.38 9.66
N ILE A 213 3.94 0.46 8.78
CA ILE A 213 3.58 1.89 8.68
C ILE A 213 3.12 2.22 7.26
N ASP A 214 2.03 2.99 7.16
CA ASP A 214 1.52 3.55 5.91
C ASP A 214 1.41 5.07 6.02
N PRO A 215 2.36 5.84 5.44
CA PRO A 215 2.31 7.30 5.46
C PRO A 215 1.24 7.93 4.56
N CYS A 216 0.59 7.15 3.68
CA CYS A 216 -0.43 7.60 2.74
C CYS A 216 -1.65 6.67 2.83
N ALA A 217 -2.23 6.54 4.03
CA ALA A 217 -3.12 5.45 4.39
C ALA A 217 -4.47 5.44 3.62
N GLY A 218 -4.93 6.59 3.13
CA GLY A 218 -6.17 6.71 2.38
C GLY A 218 -7.35 6.09 3.13
N SER A 219 -7.81 4.95 2.65
CA SER A 219 -8.89 4.20 3.30
C SER A 219 -8.49 3.45 4.58
N GLY A 220 -7.18 3.30 4.86
CA GLY A 220 -6.70 2.49 5.98
C GLY A 220 -6.68 0.98 5.73
N THR A 221 -6.84 0.51 4.49
CA THR A 221 -6.81 -0.94 4.17
C THR A 221 -5.50 -1.61 4.54
N THR A 222 -4.38 -0.90 4.39
CA THR A 222 -3.05 -1.38 4.83
C THR A 222 -3.03 -1.64 6.34
N LEU A 223 -3.60 -0.72 7.12
CA LEU A 223 -3.64 -0.84 8.58
C LEU A 223 -4.50 -2.01 9.01
N ARG A 224 -5.66 -2.15 8.37
CA ARG A 224 -6.57 -3.27 8.59
C ARG A 224 -5.89 -4.60 8.26
N ALA A 225 -5.29 -4.72 7.06
CA ALA A 225 -4.59 -5.93 6.65
C ALA A 225 -3.47 -6.33 7.62
N ALA A 226 -2.65 -5.36 8.06
CA ALA A 226 -1.58 -5.60 9.02
C ALA A 226 -2.12 -6.05 10.39
N TYR A 227 -3.16 -5.37 10.89
CA TYR A 227 -3.76 -5.68 12.17
C TYR A 227 -4.39 -7.08 12.19
N GLU A 228 -5.15 -7.44 11.16
CA GLU A 228 -5.78 -8.77 11.01
C GLU A 228 -4.75 -9.90 10.93
N LEU A 229 -3.52 -9.59 10.52
CA LEU A 229 -2.38 -10.52 10.52
C LEU A 229 -1.57 -10.50 11.82
N GLY A 230 -1.99 -9.78 12.86
CA GLY A 230 -1.29 -9.68 14.15
C GLY A 230 -0.07 -8.76 14.12
N ARG A 231 0.01 -7.81 13.17
CA ARG A 231 1.04 -6.76 13.11
C ARG A 231 0.49 -5.47 13.68
N SER A 232 1.29 -4.75 14.48
CA SER A 232 0.92 -3.39 14.85
C SER A 232 1.01 -2.47 13.65
N SER A 233 0.03 -1.59 13.46
CA SER A 233 -0.08 -0.73 12.29
C SER A 233 -0.30 0.74 12.66
N TYR A 234 0.40 1.61 11.93
CA TYR A 234 0.33 3.06 12.11
C TYR A 234 0.22 3.71 10.73
N GLY A 235 -0.67 4.69 10.58
CA GLY A 235 -0.87 5.36 9.30
C GLY A 235 -1.22 6.82 9.45
N PHE A 236 -1.06 7.55 8.35
CA PHE A 236 -1.40 8.96 8.23
C PHE A 236 -2.35 9.16 7.06
N GLU A 237 -3.39 9.97 7.29
CA GLU A 237 -4.31 10.42 6.26
C GLU A 237 -4.63 11.90 6.50
N SER A 238 -4.26 12.74 5.53
CA SER A 238 -4.41 14.18 5.62
C SER A 238 -5.85 14.65 5.36
N VAL A 239 -6.61 13.88 4.59
CA VAL A 239 -8.00 14.21 4.27
C VAL A 239 -8.91 13.69 5.36
N LYS A 240 -9.46 14.61 6.15
CA LYS A 240 -10.30 14.33 7.32
C LYS A 240 -11.44 13.36 7.02
N SER A 241 -12.17 13.58 5.92
CA SER A 241 -13.31 12.74 5.55
C SER A 241 -12.93 11.28 5.25
N PHE A 242 -11.73 11.01 4.72
CA PHE A 242 -11.26 9.64 4.52
C PHE A 242 -10.85 9.00 5.85
N CYS A 243 -10.17 9.76 6.71
CA CYS A 243 -9.80 9.28 8.04
C CYS A 243 -11.05 8.92 8.87
N GLU A 244 -12.06 9.78 8.89
CA GLU A 244 -13.35 9.53 9.57
C GLU A 244 -14.05 8.29 8.99
N ALA A 245 -14.20 8.23 7.67
CA ALA A 245 -14.83 7.07 7.01
C ALA A 245 -14.07 5.75 7.26
N ALA A 246 -12.74 5.80 7.37
CA ALA A 246 -11.92 4.64 7.73
C ALA A 246 -12.28 4.15 9.14
N TRP A 247 -12.31 5.04 10.11
CA TRP A 247 -12.66 4.70 11.50
C TRP A 247 -14.10 4.24 11.68
N GLU A 248 -15.03 4.82 10.96
CA GLU A 248 -16.45 4.47 11.07
C GLU A 248 -16.80 3.16 10.37
N ARG A 249 -16.20 2.88 9.22
CA ARG A 249 -16.71 1.85 8.31
C ARG A 249 -15.76 0.71 8.02
N LEU A 250 -14.44 0.95 8.04
CA LEU A 250 -13.45 -0.05 7.63
C LEU A 250 -12.71 -0.67 8.81
N LEU A 251 -12.16 0.14 9.70
CA LEU A 251 -11.30 -0.30 10.78
C LEU A 251 -12.03 -1.05 11.92
N PRO A 252 -13.32 -0.78 12.24
CA PRO A 252 -14.04 -1.58 13.22
C PRO A 252 -14.09 -3.08 12.88
N GLY A 253 -14.18 -3.42 11.59
CA GLY A 253 -14.11 -4.80 11.12
C GLY A 253 -12.80 -5.50 11.46
N ALA A 254 -11.68 -4.78 11.49
CA ALA A 254 -10.40 -5.33 11.94
C ALA A 254 -10.37 -5.59 13.44
N MET A 255 -10.94 -4.70 14.24
CA MET A 255 -10.95 -4.82 15.70
C MET A 255 -11.87 -5.93 16.20
N ALA A 256 -12.88 -6.31 15.41
CA ALA A 256 -13.76 -7.44 15.69
C ALA A 256 -13.10 -8.80 15.36
N TYR A 257 -11.98 -8.80 14.64
CA TYR A 257 -11.27 -10.00 14.20
C TYR A 257 -10.56 -10.66 15.39
N ARG A 258 -10.81 -11.97 15.61
CA ARG A 258 -10.22 -12.72 16.73
C ARG A 258 -8.90 -13.38 16.31
N PRO A 259 -7.85 -13.34 17.15
CA PRO A 259 -6.53 -13.92 16.83
C PRO A 259 -6.51 -15.41 16.50
N ALA A 260 -7.51 -16.19 16.90
CA ALA A 260 -7.59 -17.63 16.63
C ALA A 260 -7.73 -17.97 15.12
N GLU A 261 -8.25 -17.04 14.31
CA GLU A 261 -8.40 -17.22 12.86
C GLU A 261 -7.11 -16.95 12.09
N ILE A 262 -6.06 -16.44 12.75
CA ILE A 262 -4.77 -16.12 12.12
C ILE A 262 -3.98 -17.39 11.78
N ALA A 263 -4.18 -18.48 12.51
CA ALA A 263 -3.44 -19.73 12.35
C ALA A 263 -3.80 -20.49 11.06
N GLU A 264 -5.03 -20.33 10.55
CA GLU A 264 -5.50 -21.04 9.34
C GLU A 264 -5.11 -20.33 8.03
N GLN A 265 -4.75 -19.05 8.07
CA GLN A 265 -4.44 -18.26 6.85
C GLN A 265 -2.99 -18.39 6.36
N THR A 266 -2.13 -19.12 7.06
CA THR A 266 -0.77 -19.43 6.58
C THR A 266 -0.76 -20.40 5.39
N SER A 267 -1.88 -21.01 5.05
CA SER A 267 -2.02 -21.92 3.88
C SER A 267 -2.36 -21.24 2.56
N LEU A 268 -2.39 -19.92 2.49
CA LEU A 268 -2.73 -19.16 1.25
C LEU A 268 -1.65 -19.24 0.14
N PHE A 269 -0.58 -20.00 0.37
CA PHE A 269 0.50 -20.16 -0.61
C PHE A 269 0.48 -21.53 -1.34
N VAL A 270 -0.52 -22.37 -1.07
CA VAL A 270 -0.65 -23.68 -1.72
C VAL A 270 -1.92 -23.65 -2.55
N GLU A 271 -1.75 -23.49 -3.83
CA GLU A 271 -2.53 -23.95 -4.98
C GLU A 271 -2.45 -22.93 -6.11
N GLY A 272 -1.62 -23.27 -7.08
CA GLY A 272 -1.50 -22.59 -8.36
C GLY A 272 -0.37 -23.20 -9.16
#